data_31b11a68e1c1ed1920a1ccab0605e4a3
#
_entry.id   31b11a68e1c1ed1920a1ccab0605e4a3
#
_cell.length_a   1.000
_cell.length_b   1.000
_cell.length_c   1.000
_cell.angle_alpha   90.00
_cell.angle_beta   90.00
_cell.angle_gamma   90.00
#
_symmetry.space_group_name_H-M   'P 1'
#
loop_
_entity.id
_entity.type
_entity.pdbx_description
1 polymer ?
#
loop_
_entity_poly.entity_id
_entity_poly.type
_entity_poly.pdbx_seq_one_letter_code
_entity_poly.pdbx_strand_id
1 'polypeptide(L)'
;MNNATKKLLLMKKRKKKISSITAYDASFARVAEQANIDFILVGDSLGMVIQGCDITHKVTVEEMVYHIRCVEKGVKNTPIMADL
;
A
#
# COMPACT_ATOMS: atom_id res chain seq x y z
N MET A 1 -8.82 -3.28 -17.61
CA MET A 1 -8.97 -2.89 -16.18
C MET A 1 -8.79 -4.13 -15.32
N ASN A 2 -7.89 -4.10 -14.34
CA ASN A 2 -7.66 -5.26 -13.49
C ASN A 2 -8.74 -5.43 -12.42
N ASN A 3 -8.73 -6.58 -11.74
CA ASN A 3 -9.76 -6.91 -10.75
C ASN A 3 -9.78 -5.94 -9.56
N ALA A 4 -8.62 -5.45 -9.15
CA ALA A 4 -8.53 -4.49 -8.04
C ALA A 4 -9.22 -3.18 -8.39
N THR A 5 -8.95 -2.65 -9.59
CA THR A 5 -9.57 -1.40 -10.06
C THR A 5 -11.09 -1.57 -10.21
N LYS A 6 -11.53 -2.71 -10.76
CA LYS A 6 -12.97 -3.01 -10.88
C LYS A 6 -13.66 -3.04 -9.52
N LYS A 7 -13.03 -3.67 -8.53
CA LYS A 7 -13.57 -3.75 -7.17
C LYS A 7 -13.73 -2.36 -6.56
N LEU A 8 -12.71 -1.52 -6.67
CA LEU A 8 -12.75 -0.16 -6.10
C LEU A 8 -13.81 0.71 -6.79
N LEU A 9 -13.93 0.61 -8.11
CA LEU A 9 -14.97 1.32 -8.85
C LEU A 9 -16.37 0.87 -8.45
N LEU A 10 -16.56 -0.43 -8.23
CA LEU A 10 -17.84 -0.97 -7.79
C LEU A 10 -18.21 -0.45 -6.40
N MET A 11 -17.25 -0.39 -5.49
CA MET A 11 -17.46 0.18 -4.15
C MET A 11 -17.88 1.64 -4.23
N LYS A 12 -17.24 2.42 -5.12
CA LYS A 12 -17.59 3.82 -5.34
C LYS A 12 -19.03 3.94 -5.84
N LYS A 13 -19.43 3.12 -6.80
CA LYS A 13 -20.80 3.09 -7.32
C LYS A 13 -21.82 2.79 -6.25
N ARG A 14 -21.51 1.88 -5.34
CA ARG A 14 -22.39 1.48 -4.23
C ARG A 14 -22.31 2.43 -3.04
N LYS A 15 -21.55 3.51 -3.14
CA LYS A 15 -21.33 4.49 -2.09
C LYS A 15 -20.74 3.88 -0.81
N LYS A 16 -19.98 2.79 -0.96
CA LYS A 16 -19.23 2.20 0.15
C LYS A 16 -17.92 2.93 0.35
N LYS A 17 -17.56 3.15 1.60
CA LYS A 17 -16.27 3.76 1.93
C LYS A 17 -15.16 2.78 1.60
N ILE A 18 -14.08 3.29 0.99
CA ILE A 18 -12.89 2.54 0.66
C ILE A 18 -11.85 2.80 1.74
N SER A 19 -11.36 1.74 2.37
CA SER A 19 -10.33 1.87 3.40
C SER A 19 -8.94 1.66 2.79
N SER A 20 -7.99 2.47 3.24
CA SER A 20 -6.60 2.34 2.83
C SER A 20 -5.68 2.55 4.03
N ILE A 21 -4.51 1.94 3.97
CA ILE A 21 -3.49 2.11 4.99
C ILE A 21 -2.12 2.03 4.33
N THR A 22 -1.15 2.74 4.88
CA THR A 22 0.24 2.59 4.44
C THR A 22 0.86 1.41 5.18
N ALA A 23 1.68 0.63 4.46
CA ALA A 23 2.49 -0.43 5.04
C ALA A 23 3.79 -0.51 4.25
N TYR A 24 4.87 -0.91 4.91
CA TYR A 24 6.20 -0.90 4.30
C TYR A 24 6.93 -2.23 4.44
N ASP A 25 6.32 -3.21 5.09
CA ASP A 25 6.92 -4.52 5.29
C ASP A 25 5.86 -5.63 5.25
N ALA A 26 6.33 -6.87 5.22
CA ALA A 26 5.46 -8.03 5.08
C ALA A 26 4.56 -8.24 6.30
N SER A 27 5.06 -7.98 7.50
CA SER A 27 4.30 -8.22 8.73
C SER A 27 3.11 -7.28 8.84
N PHE A 28 3.32 -5.98 8.64
CA PHE A 28 2.22 -5.01 8.68
C PHE A 28 1.26 -5.20 7.51
N ALA A 29 1.76 -5.56 6.33
CA ALA A 29 0.90 -5.87 5.19
C ALA A 29 -0.04 -7.03 5.49
N ARG A 30 0.47 -8.07 6.15
CA ARG A 30 -0.35 -9.22 6.54
C ARG A 30 -1.44 -8.82 7.52
N VAL A 31 -1.11 -8.00 8.51
CA VAL A 31 -2.09 -7.49 9.47
C VAL A 31 -3.16 -6.66 8.77
N ALA A 32 -2.76 -5.79 7.83
CA ALA A 32 -3.70 -5.00 7.04
C ALA A 32 -4.66 -5.88 6.25
N GLU A 33 -4.14 -6.93 5.60
CA GLU A 33 -4.99 -7.87 4.85
C GLU A 33 -5.96 -8.60 5.78
N GLN A 34 -5.50 -9.03 6.96
CA GLN A 34 -6.35 -9.69 7.94
C GLN A 34 -7.46 -8.76 8.46
N ALA A 35 -7.20 -7.46 8.49
CA ALA A 35 -8.19 -6.45 8.89
C ALA A 35 -9.14 -6.07 7.75
N ASN A 36 -9.03 -6.72 6.59
CA ASN A 36 -9.87 -6.47 5.42
C ASN A 36 -9.76 -5.05 4.87
N ILE A 37 -8.57 -4.47 4.92
CA ILE A 37 -8.28 -3.18 4.29
C ILE A 37 -8.44 -3.33 2.78
N ASP A 38 -9.06 -2.35 2.12
CA ASP A 38 -9.36 -2.42 0.70
C ASP A 38 -8.12 -2.30 -0.18
N PHE A 39 -7.15 -1.47 0.21
CA PHE A 39 -5.85 -1.46 -0.46
C PHE A 39 -4.76 -0.91 0.45
N ILE A 40 -3.52 -1.28 0.12
CA ILE A 40 -2.32 -0.84 0.83
C ILE A 40 -1.60 0.17 -0.05
N LEU A 41 -1.20 1.29 0.55
CA LEU A 41 -0.43 2.31 -0.12
C LEU A 41 1.04 2.19 0.29
N VAL A 42 1.94 2.14 -0.70
CA VAL A 42 3.37 2.26 -0.48
C VAL A 42 3.82 3.54 -1.17
N GLY A 43 4.15 4.54 -0.39
CA GLY A 43 4.52 5.85 -0.90
C GLY A 43 5.83 6.34 -0.30
N ASP A 44 6.24 7.53 -0.70
CA ASP A 44 7.49 8.15 -0.26
C ASP A 44 7.49 8.50 1.24
N SER A 45 6.34 8.43 1.92
CA SER A 45 6.28 8.55 3.38
C SER A 45 7.13 7.50 4.10
N LEU A 46 7.53 6.41 3.41
CA LEU A 46 8.44 5.43 3.99
C LEU A 46 9.76 6.06 4.44
N GLY A 47 10.19 7.13 3.78
CA GLY A 47 11.40 7.86 4.17
C GLY A 47 11.30 8.46 5.56
N MET A 48 10.12 8.98 5.91
CA MET A 48 9.88 9.54 7.24
C MET A 48 9.67 8.45 8.29
N VAL A 49 8.88 7.44 7.97
CA VAL A 49 8.44 6.42 8.92
C VAL A 49 9.52 5.37 9.17
N ILE A 50 10.14 4.87 8.10
CA ILE A 50 11.11 3.76 8.19
C ILE A 50 12.56 4.28 8.28
N GLN A 51 12.89 5.28 7.46
CA GLN A 51 14.26 5.78 7.37
C GLN A 51 14.55 6.95 8.30
N GLY A 52 13.51 7.55 8.88
CA GLY A 52 13.68 8.67 9.80
C GLY A 52 14.04 9.98 9.12
N CYS A 53 13.79 10.12 7.82
CA CYS A 53 14.05 11.36 7.09
C CYS A 53 13.02 12.42 7.43
N ASP A 54 13.44 13.68 7.43
CA ASP A 54 12.54 14.81 7.69
C ASP A 54 11.63 15.13 6.50
N ILE A 55 12.03 14.71 5.30
CA ILE A 55 11.33 15.03 4.04
C ILE A 55 11.20 13.78 3.17
N THR A 56 10.10 13.70 2.43
CA THR A 56 9.74 12.50 1.66
C THR A 56 10.55 12.34 0.38
N HIS A 57 11.05 13.42 -0.21
CA HIS A 57 11.71 13.36 -1.52
C HIS A 57 13.10 12.69 -1.52
N LYS A 58 13.60 12.29 -0.35
CA LYS A 58 14.89 11.59 -0.26
C LYS A 58 14.80 10.09 -0.53
N VAL A 59 13.59 9.56 -0.67
CA VAL A 59 13.41 8.13 -0.95
C VAL A 59 13.74 7.85 -2.42
N THR A 60 14.59 6.85 -2.65
CA THR A 60 14.96 6.45 -4.01
C THR A 60 13.93 5.47 -4.58
N VAL A 61 13.93 5.35 -5.93
CA VAL A 61 13.06 4.37 -6.60
C VAL A 61 13.42 2.94 -6.17
N GLU A 62 14.71 2.64 -6.02
CA GLU A 62 15.17 1.33 -5.56
C GLU A 62 14.62 0.99 -4.17
N GLU A 63 14.62 1.95 -3.27
CA GLU A 63 14.06 1.78 -1.93
C GLU A 63 12.56 1.53 -1.99
N MET A 64 11.84 2.27 -2.83
CA MET A 64 10.40 2.06 -3.05
C MET A 64 10.13 0.65 -3.58
N VAL A 65 10.88 0.22 -4.58
CA VAL A 65 10.70 -1.12 -5.16
C VAL A 65 10.96 -2.20 -4.11
N TYR A 66 11.99 -2.03 -3.29
CA TYR A 66 12.28 -2.96 -2.21
C TYR A 66 11.08 -3.10 -1.26
N HIS A 67 10.54 -1.99 -0.80
CA HIS A 67 9.42 -2.02 0.15
C HIS A 67 8.12 -2.54 -0.49
N ILE A 68 7.88 -2.22 -1.76
CA ILE A 68 6.74 -2.80 -2.49
C ILE A 68 6.85 -4.33 -2.52
N ARG A 69 8.05 -4.86 -2.76
CA ARG A 69 8.27 -6.30 -2.76
C ARG A 69 8.04 -6.92 -1.37
N CYS A 70 8.46 -6.23 -0.33
CA CYS A 70 8.22 -6.69 1.05
C CYS A 70 6.72 -6.75 1.36
N VAL A 71 5.99 -5.71 1.00
CA VAL A 71 4.53 -5.64 1.21
C VAL A 71 3.84 -6.73 0.40
N GLU A 72 4.24 -6.92 -0.85
CA GLU A 72 3.67 -7.95 -1.74
C GLU A 72 3.77 -9.35 -1.13
N LYS A 73 4.88 -9.65 -0.47
CA LYS A 73 5.07 -10.96 0.18
C LYS A 73 4.15 -11.17 1.39
N GLY A 74 3.64 -10.10 1.96
CA GLY A 74 2.76 -10.16 3.12
C GLY A 74 1.28 -10.35 2.78
N VAL A 75 0.89 -10.15 1.53
CA VAL A 75 -0.52 -10.22 1.12
C VAL A 75 -0.73 -11.24 0.02
N LYS A 76 -1.96 -11.76 -0.05
CA LYS A 76 -2.37 -12.69 -1.12
C LYS A 76 -3.29 -12.01 -2.13
N ASN A 77 -4.22 -11.20 -1.65
CA ASN A 77 -5.29 -10.65 -2.47
C ASN A 77 -5.44 -9.13 -2.36
N THR A 78 -4.91 -8.52 -1.31
CA THR A 78 -5.06 -7.08 -1.10
C THR A 78 -4.27 -6.31 -2.15
N PRO A 79 -4.92 -5.38 -2.89
CA PRO A 79 -4.20 -4.57 -3.87
C PRO A 79 -3.17 -3.66 -3.21
N ILE A 80 -2.08 -3.43 -3.92
CA ILE A 80 -1.02 -2.51 -3.50
C ILE A 80 -0.97 -1.37 -4.49
N MET A 81 -1.02 -0.14 -3.98
CA MET A 81 -0.90 1.06 -4.78
C MET A 81 0.44 1.73 -4.47
N ALA A 82 1.27 1.88 -5.48
CA ALA A 82 2.56 2.56 -5.32
C ALA A 82 2.40 4.03 -5.71
N ASP A 83 2.83 4.91 -4.83
CA ASP A 83 2.85 6.35 -5.08
C ASP A 83 4.32 6.77 -5.26
N LEU A 84 4.75 6.81 -6.51
CA LEU A 84 6.12 7.12 -6.88
C LEU A 84 6.35 8.60 -7.13
#